data_dc03f42b70e6e430fb93242dad429efa
#
_entry.id   dc03f42b70e6e430fb93242dad429efa
#
_cell.length_a   1.000
_cell.length_b   1.000
_cell.length_c   1.000
_cell.angle_alpha   90.00
_cell.angle_beta   90.00
_cell.angle_gamma   90.00
#
_symmetry.space_group_name_H-M   'P 1'
#
loop_
_entity.id
_entity.type
_entity.pdbx_description
1 polymer ?
#
loop_
_entity_poly.entity_id
_entity_poly.type
_entity_poly.pdbx_seq_one_letter_code
_entity_poly.pdbx_strand_id
1 'polypeptide(L)'
;LFKDEFAFEMSGSIDAPAEAQLSNFGYALREFGDPKLPLPSNWTEAFEILKQILKSKLGSKRILLFIDELPCLDTPKSNFQQAFEHFWNSWAANQNEIMLVVCGSATSWMISNLIDSHGGLHNRITHEMYLAPFTLGETEEYLQANGFLWPRLSILQIYSMMGGVPYYLSLLDKTQGVEANVDRLFFAERGELKREYDRLYSSLFRNSEIYMRVIETLAKCKQGMTRKEISTHLKLKSGGTLTKVLRELIN
;
A
#
# COMPACT_ATOMS: atom_id res chain seq x y z
N LEU A 1 11.49 -1.19 -15.69
CA LEU A 1 11.03 -1.40 -17.08
C LEU A 1 10.50 -0.11 -17.70
N PHE A 2 9.80 0.76 -16.96
CA PHE A 2 9.12 1.95 -17.51
C PHE A 2 9.67 3.28 -16.99
N LYS A 3 10.83 3.28 -16.32
CA LYS A 3 11.35 4.44 -15.58
C LYS A 3 11.52 5.72 -16.42
N ASP A 4 11.76 5.56 -17.72
CA ASP A 4 11.94 6.69 -18.65
C ASP A 4 10.64 7.09 -19.37
N GLU A 5 9.50 6.43 -19.08
CA GLU A 5 8.22 6.66 -19.74
C GLU A 5 7.22 7.43 -18.86
N PHE A 6 7.56 7.67 -17.58
CA PHE A 6 6.68 8.43 -16.69
C PHE A 6 6.69 9.92 -17.05
N ALA A 7 5.50 10.45 -17.26
CA ALA A 7 5.29 11.90 -17.35
C ALA A 7 5.21 12.54 -15.97
N PHE A 8 4.83 11.75 -14.97
CA PHE A 8 4.79 12.11 -13.55
C PHE A 8 4.80 10.84 -12.71
N GLU A 9 5.63 10.81 -11.68
CA GLU A 9 5.72 9.71 -10.71
C GLU A 9 5.88 10.29 -9.30
N MET A 10 5.18 9.72 -8.33
CA MET A 10 5.40 10.00 -6.92
C MET A 10 4.85 8.90 -6.02
N SER A 11 5.32 8.84 -4.79
CA SER A 11 4.79 7.96 -3.73
C SER A 11 4.31 8.78 -2.54
N GLY A 12 3.13 8.44 -2.01
CA GLY A 12 2.65 8.94 -0.74
C GLY A 12 3.52 8.43 0.42
N SER A 13 3.72 9.25 1.43
CA SER A 13 4.54 8.91 2.60
C SER A 13 3.64 8.44 3.75
N ILE A 14 3.92 7.25 4.29
CA ILE A 14 3.17 6.70 5.43
C ILE A 14 3.32 7.66 6.63
N ASP A 15 2.21 7.92 7.33
CA ASP A 15 2.14 8.75 8.54
C ASP A 15 2.65 10.20 8.38
N ALA A 16 2.89 10.67 7.16
CA ALA A 16 3.30 12.04 6.95
C ALA A 16 2.10 13.03 7.05
N PRO A 17 2.29 14.21 7.65
CA PRO A 17 1.26 15.24 7.72
C PRO A 17 0.93 15.83 6.35
N ALA A 18 -0.24 16.45 6.21
CA ALA A 18 -0.73 17.03 4.95
C ALA A 18 0.29 17.93 4.25
N GLU A 19 0.98 18.78 5.01
CA GLU A 19 2.00 19.70 4.48
C GLU A 19 3.19 18.97 3.86
N ALA A 20 3.63 17.86 4.49
CA ALA A 20 4.73 17.06 3.97
C ALA A 20 4.32 16.32 2.69
N GLN A 21 3.10 15.75 2.65
CA GLN A 21 2.56 15.13 1.44
C GLN A 21 2.49 16.12 0.28
N LEU A 22 1.96 17.30 0.53
CA LEU A 22 1.83 18.35 -0.48
C LEU A 22 3.21 18.86 -0.96
N SER A 23 4.18 19.00 -0.04
CA SER A 23 5.54 19.36 -0.39
C SER A 23 6.22 18.31 -1.26
N ASN A 24 6.07 17.02 -0.92
CA ASN A 24 6.60 15.91 -1.71
C ASN A 24 6.00 15.89 -3.13
N PHE A 25 4.69 16.12 -3.24
CA PHE A 25 4.04 16.29 -4.53
C PHE A 25 4.63 17.47 -5.31
N GLY A 26 4.86 18.60 -4.64
CA GLY A 26 5.49 19.78 -5.23
C GLY A 26 6.92 19.52 -5.71
N TYR A 27 7.71 18.71 -5.00
CA TYR A 27 9.04 18.30 -5.47
C TYR A 27 8.95 17.42 -6.71
N ALA A 28 8.00 16.48 -6.76
CA ALA A 28 7.76 15.69 -7.97
C ALA A 28 7.33 16.57 -9.16
N LEU A 29 6.51 17.61 -8.94
CA LEU A 29 6.15 18.57 -9.99
C LEU A 29 7.39 19.29 -10.55
N ARG A 30 8.39 19.60 -9.72
CA ARG A 30 9.65 20.20 -10.15
C ARG A 30 10.51 19.22 -10.93
N GLU A 31 10.56 17.98 -10.53
CA GLU A 31 11.33 16.92 -11.18
C GLU A 31 10.81 16.64 -12.60
N PHE A 32 9.49 16.53 -12.75
CA PHE A 32 8.85 16.20 -14.03
C PHE A 32 8.46 17.41 -14.88
N GLY A 33 8.57 18.63 -14.34
CA GLY A 33 8.28 19.90 -15.00
C GLY A 33 9.46 20.85 -15.01
N ASP A 34 9.27 22.04 -14.43
CA ASP A 34 10.33 23.05 -14.28
C ASP A 34 10.83 23.08 -12.82
N PRO A 35 12.15 22.91 -12.58
CA PRO A 35 12.72 22.99 -11.23
C PRO A 35 12.45 24.31 -10.46
N LYS A 36 12.05 25.36 -11.17
CA LYS A 36 11.75 26.68 -10.59
C LYS A 36 10.28 26.85 -10.18
N LEU A 37 9.43 25.86 -10.42
CA LEU A 37 8.02 25.94 -10.02
C LEU A 37 7.89 26.22 -8.51
N PRO A 38 6.96 27.10 -8.10
CA PRO A 38 6.64 27.27 -6.69
C PRO A 38 6.10 25.96 -6.09
N LEU A 39 6.32 25.74 -4.80
CA LEU A 39 5.63 24.65 -4.12
C LEU A 39 4.15 25.03 -3.97
N PRO A 40 3.23 24.08 -4.25
CA PRO A 40 1.80 24.35 -4.15
C PRO A 40 1.39 24.58 -2.69
N SER A 41 0.42 25.46 -2.47
CA SER A 41 -0.13 25.77 -1.13
C SER A 41 -1.32 24.85 -0.76
N ASN A 42 -1.90 24.18 -1.72
CA ASN A 42 -3.03 23.26 -1.55
C ASN A 42 -3.11 22.27 -2.72
N TRP A 43 -3.93 21.23 -2.57
CA TRP A 43 -4.06 20.18 -3.57
C TRP A 43 -4.69 20.66 -4.89
N THR A 44 -5.58 21.65 -4.85
CA THR A 44 -6.16 22.23 -6.09
C THR A 44 -5.08 22.89 -6.94
N GLU A 45 -4.21 23.68 -6.31
CA GLU A 45 -3.08 24.30 -6.98
C GLU A 45 -2.08 23.25 -7.49
N ALA A 46 -1.80 22.22 -6.68
CA ALA A 46 -0.91 21.12 -7.06
C ALA A 46 -1.38 20.42 -8.33
N PHE A 47 -2.65 20.09 -8.42
CA PHE A 47 -3.22 19.45 -9.63
C PHE A 47 -3.34 20.40 -10.84
N GLU A 48 -3.53 21.71 -10.62
CA GLU A 48 -3.48 22.65 -11.73
C GLU A 48 -2.07 22.80 -12.30
N ILE A 49 -1.03 22.80 -11.46
CA ILE A 49 0.38 22.79 -11.92
C ILE A 49 0.65 21.48 -12.68
N LEU A 50 0.24 20.33 -12.15
CA LEU A 50 0.37 19.04 -12.84
C LEU A 50 -0.28 19.07 -14.21
N LYS A 51 -1.50 19.58 -14.30
CA LYS A 51 -2.24 19.73 -15.57
C LYS A 51 -1.48 20.59 -16.59
N GLN A 52 -0.83 21.67 -16.18
CA GLN A 52 -0.01 22.49 -17.08
C GLN A 52 1.21 21.72 -17.59
N ILE A 53 1.90 20.98 -16.70
CA ILE A 53 3.02 20.12 -17.10
C ILE A 53 2.56 19.08 -18.13
N LEU A 54 1.45 18.39 -17.86
CA LEU A 54 0.94 17.36 -18.73
C LEU A 54 0.49 17.91 -20.09
N LYS A 55 -0.14 19.08 -20.13
CA LYS A 55 -0.52 19.73 -21.39
C LYS A 55 0.68 19.96 -22.31
N SER A 56 1.84 20.29 -21.76
CA SER A 56 3.06 20.47 -22.57
C SER A 56 3.64 19.17 -23.10
N LYS A 57 3.23 18.03 -22.54
CA LYS A 57 3.69 16.68 -22.92
C LYS A 57 2.68 15.92 -23.79
N LEU A 58 1.45 16.43 -23.95
CA LEU A 58 0.45 15.82 -24.82
C LEU A 58 0.92 15.85 -26.29
N GLY A 59 0.65 14.78 -27.00
CA GLY A 59 1.05 14.62 -28.39
C GLY A 59 0.68 13.25 -28.94
N SER A 60 1.54 12.66 -29.77
CA SER A 60 1.28 11.39 -30.44
C SER A 60 1.53 10.13 -29.59
N LYS A 61 2.08 10.26 -28.39
CA LYS A 61 2.40 9.13 -27.51
C LYS A 61 1.53 9.17 -26.25
N ARG A 62 1.21 7.96 -25.72
CA ARG A 62 0.65 7.84 -24.38
C ARG A 62 1.63 8.38 -23.36
N ILE A 63 1.09 9.04 -22.34
CA ILE A 63 1.83 9.52 -21.18
C ILE A 63 1.32 8.81 -19.94
N LEU A 64 2.24 8.34 -19.11
CA LEU A 64 1.97 7.57 -17.92
C LEU A 64 2.15 8.43 -16.66
N LEU A 65 1.12 8.48 -15.84
CA LEU A 65 1.16 9.03 -14.50
C LEU A 65 1.13 7.88 -13.51
N PHE A 66 2.01 7.87 -12.54
CA PHE A 66 2.05 6.86 -11.50
C PHE A 66 2.02 7.51 -10.11
N ILE A 67 1.04 7.12 -9.30
CA ILE A 67 0.95 7.57 -7.90
C ILE A 67 0.89 6.33 -7.02
N ASP A 68 2.00 6.09 -6.34
CA ASP A 68 2.11 5.02 -5.37
C ASP A 68 1.61 5.48 -4.00
N GLU A 69 1.09 4.56 -3.20
CA GLU A 69 0.52 4.81 -1.88
C GLU A 69 -0.46 6.01 -1.87
N LEU A 70 -1.35 6.04 -2.87
CA LEU A 70 -2.38 7.10 -3.01
C LEU A 70 -3.17 7.35 -1.71
N PRO A 71 -3.57 6.32 -0.92
CA PRO A 71 -4.27 6.52 0.35
C PRO A 71 -3.54 7.42 1.35
N CYS A 72 -2.20 7.46 1.30
CA CYS A 72 -1.39 8.28 2.20
C CYS A 72 -1.55 9.79 1.93
N LEU A 73 -1.93 10.17 0.72
CA LEU A 73 -2.15 11.57 0.34
C LEU A 73 -3.47 12.12 0.90
N ASP A 74 -4.45 11.24 1.15
CA ASP A 74 -5.76 11.62 1.70
C ASP A 74 -5.70 11.79 3.21
N THR A 75 -5.00 12.83 3.65
CA THR A 75 -4.91 13.17 5.07
C THR A 75 -6.16 13.91 5.55
N PRO A 76 -6.51 13.85 6.86
CA PRO A 76 -7.70 14.52 7.38
C PRO A 76 -7.72 16.01 7.05
N LYS A 77 -8.85 16.48 6.51
CA LYS A 77 -9.09 17.90 6.17
C LYS A 77 -8.18 18.48 5.07
N SER A 78 -7.45 17.65 4.33
CA SER A 78 -6.56 18.12 3.25
C SER A 78 -7.31 18.51 1.98
N ASN A 79 -8.55 18.06 1.80
CA ASN A 79 -9.32 18.18 0.56
C ASN A 79 -8.64 17.50 -0.65
N PHE A 80 -7.76 16.52 -0.40
CA PHE A 80 -7.06 15.80 -1.46
C PHE A 80 -8.04 15.13 -2.43
N GLN A 81 -8.97 14.35 -1.90
CA GLN A 81 -9.92 13.59 -2.71
C GLN A 81 -10.72 14.49 -3.66
N GLN A 82 -11.25 15.61 -3.15
CA GLN A 82 -12.03 16.54 -3.97
C GLN A 82 -11.18 17.18 -5.09
N ALA A 83 -9.93 17.53 -4.78
CA ALA A 83 -9.03 18.11 -5.77
C ALA A 83 -8.62 17.08 -6.84
N PHE A 84 -8.37 15.84 -6.43
CA PHE A 84 -8.06 14.72 -7.34
C PHE A 84 -9.24 14.38 -8.25
N GLU A 85 -10.45 14.26 -7.70
CA GLU A 85 -11.68 14.06 -8.45
C GLU A 85 -11.91 15.19 -9.46
N HIS A 86 -11.72 16.43 -9.03
CA HIS A 86 -11.86 17.59 -9.92
C HIS A 86 -10.86 17.52 -11.07
N PHE A 87 -9.58 17.31 -10.80
CA PHE A 87 -8.55 17.17 -11.82
C PHE A 87 -8.90 16.10 -12.85
N TRP A 88 -9.29 14.91 -12.36
CA TRP A 88 -9.61 13.79 -13.23
C TRP A 88 -10.84 14.06 -14.08
N ASN A 89 -11.98 14.40 -13.45
CA ASN A 89 -13.25 14.54 -14.14
C ASN A 89 -13.34 15.78 -15.04
N SER A 90 -12.72 16.90 -14.63
CA SER A 90 -12.81 18.14 -15.41
C SER A 90 -11.89 18.16 -16.62
N TRP A 91 -10.82 17.38 -16.60
CA TRP A 91 -9.81 17.47 -17.65
C TRP A 91 -9.16 16.13 -18.04
N ALA A 92 -8.51 15.42 -17.10
CA ALA A 92 -7.64 14.29 -17.42
C ALA A 92 -8.39 13.13 -18.10
N ALA A 93 -9.61 12.83 -17.65
CA ALA A 93 -10.46 11.78 -18.24
C ALA A 93 -10.84 12.01 -19.72
N ASN A 94 -10.70 13.23 -20.22
CA ASN A 94 -10.98 13.56 -21.61
C ASN A 94 -9.72 13.53 -22.50
N GLN A 95 -8.57 13.18 -21.95
CA GLN A 95 -7.30 13.06 -22.69
C GLN A 95 -7.03 11.57 -22.95
N ASN A 96 -7.18 11.13 -24.19
CA ASN A 96 -6.99 9.73 -24.58
C ASN A 96 -5.52 9.26 -24.41
N GLU A 97 -4.60 10.20 -24.36
CA GLU A 97 -3.17 9.92 -24.18
C GLU A 97 -2.78 9.66 -22.73
N ILE A 98 -3.59 10.09 -21.76
CA ILE A 98 -3.25 9.96 -20.34
C ILE A 98 -3.64 8.58 -19.83
N MET A 99 -2.68 7.88 -19.26
CA MET A 99 -2.87 6.70 -18.45
C MET A 99 -2.46 7.01 -17.01
N LEU A 100 -3.40 6.96 -16.09
CA LEU A 100 -3.14 7.10 -14.65
C LEU A 100 -3.16 5.72 -14.00
N VAL A 101 -2.07 5.37 -13.36
CA VAL A 101 -1.95 4.19 -12.50
C VAL A 101 -1.80 4.65 -11.06
N VAL A 102 -2.64 4.13 -10.21
CA VAL A 102 -2.59 4.38 -8.75
C VAL A 102 -2.48 3.06 -8.02
N CYS A 103 -1.71 3.01 -6.96
CA CYS A 103 -1.65 1.86 -6.08
C CYS A 103 -1.67 2.28 -4.61
N GLY A 104 -1.87 1.32 -3.74
CA GLY A 104 -1.87 1.53 -2.29
C GLY A 104 -2.09 0.22 -1.55
N SER A 105 -1.43 0.11 -0.41
CA SER A 105 -1.54 -1.04 0.49
C SER A 105 -2.82 -1.00 1.35
N ALA A 106 -3.42 0.18 1.56
CA ALA A 106 -4.66 0.35 2.32
C ALA A 106 -5.89 -0.07 1.51
N THR A 107 -6.08 -1.39 1.36
CA THR A 107 -7.16 -2.01 0.57
C THR A 107 -8.54 -1.43 0.89
N SER A 108 -8.87 -1.27 2.17
CA SER A 108 -10.17 -0.71 2.59
C SER A 108 -10.41 0.71 2.06
N TRP A 109 -9.35 1.54 2.03
CA TRP A 109 -9.44 2.90 1.48
C TRP A 109 -9.63 2.86 -0.03
N MET A 110 -8.85 2.03 -0.73
CA MET A 110 -8.92 1.86 -2.18
C MET A 110 -10.33 1.41 -2.61
N ILE A 111 -10.88 0.40 -1.94
CA ILE A 111 -12.24 -0.07 -2.21
C ILE A 111 -13.26 1.04 -1.95
N SER A 112 -13.24 1.65 -0.76
CA SER A 112 -14.29 2.60 -0.35
C SER A 112 -14.27 3.91 -1.13
N ASN A 113 -13.09 4.40 -1.54
CA ASN A 113 -12.93 5.73 -2.12
C ASN A 113 -12.71 5.72 -3.64
N LEU A 114 -12.27 4.60 -4.20
CA LEU A 114 -12.07 4.48 -5.64
C LEU A 114 -13.04 3.48 -6.29
N ILE A 115 -13.09 2.23 -5.78
CA ILE A 115 -13.82 1.13 -6.44
C ILE A 115 -15.32 1.25 -6.18
N ASP A 116 -15.74 1.23 -4.91
CA ASP A 116 -17.14 1.31 -4.47
C ASP A 116 -17.60 2.75 -4.24
N SER A 117 -16.82 3.72 -4.67
CA SER A 117 -17.12 5.13 -4.48
C SER A 117 -18.45 5.50 -5.14
N HIS A 118 -19.33 6.12 -4.37
CA HIS A 118 -20.52 6.79 -4.91
C HIS A 118 -20.22 8.26 -5.29
N GLY A 119 -18.95 8.68 -5.21
CA GLY A 119 -18.45 10.02 -5.51
C GLY A 119 -18.05 10.22 -6.96
N GLY A 120 -17.24 11.24 -7.20
CA GLY A 120 -16.83 11.68 -8.54
C GLY A 120 -15.95 10.69 -9.31
N LEU A 121 -15.38 9.67 -8.64
CA LEU A 121 -14.56 8.62 -9.28
C LEU A 121 -15.37 7.35 -9.61
N HIS A 122 -16.66 7.32 -9.34
CA HIS A 122 -17.53 6.20 -9.70
C HIS A 122 -17.45 5.86 -11.18
N ASN A 123 -17.26 4.57 -11.51
CA ASN A 123 -17.11 4.06 -12.89
C ASN A 123 -15.97 4.71 -13.70
N ARG A 124 -14.93 5.24 -13.05
CA ARG A 124 -13.74 5.82 -13.72
C ARG A 124 -12.57 4.86 -13.80
N ILE A 125 -12.58 3.79 -12.99
CA ILE A 125 -11.57 2.74 -13.05
C ILE A 125 -11.83 1.87 -14.27
N THR A 126 -10.84 1.77 -15.14
CA THR A 126 -10.91 0.97 -16.36
C THR A 126 -10.32 -0.42 -16.16
N HIS A 127 -9.41 -0.56 -15.22
CA HIS A 127 -8.78 -1.84 -14.90
C HIS A 127 -8.36 -1.86 -13.42
N GLU A 128 -8.65 -2.97 -12.77
CA GLU A 128 -8.25 -3.25 -11.38
C GLU A 128 -7.32 -4.45 -11.38
N MET A 129 -6.23 -4.36 -10.63
CA MET A 129 -5.27 -5.43 -10.47
C MET A 129 -4.98 -5.66 -9.00
N TYR A 130 -5.32 -6.82 -8.50
CA TYR A 130 -4.94 -7.27 -7.18
C TYR A 130 -3.63 -8.06 -7.24
N LEU A 131 -2.58 -7.53 -6.63
CA LEU A 131 -1.29 -8.22 -6.52
C LEU A 131 -1.30 -9.10 -5.27
N ALA A 132 -1.69 -10.35 -5.44
CA ALA A 132 -1.61 -11.34 -4.38
C ALA A 132 -0.14 -11.73 -4.09
N PRO A 133 0.18 -12.10 -2.85
CA PRO A 133 1.41 -12.82 -2.56
C PRO A 133 1.50 -14.11 -3.39
N PHE A 134 2.70 -14.60 -3.60
CA PHE A 134 2.89 -15.89 -4.26
C PHE A 134 2.12 -17.02 -3.56
N THR A 135 1.53 -17.88 -4.32
CA THR A 135 1.03 -19.16 -3.83
C THR A 135 2.20 -20.04 -3.38
N LEU A 136 1.89 -21.15 -2.68
CA LEU A 136 2.94 -22.11 -2.28
C LEU A 136 3.71 -22.66 -3.51
N GLY A 137 3.00 -22.91 -4.63
CA GLY A 137 3.62 -23.37 -5.88
C GLY A 137 4.56 -22.33 -6.47
N GLU A 138 4.11 -21.08 -6.61
CA GLU A 138 4.94 -19.98 -7.10
C GLU A 138 6.13 -19.67 -6.17
N THR A 139 5.94 -19.86 -4.84
CA THR A 139 7.04 -19.75 -3.86
C THR A 139 8.09 -20.86 -4.11
N GLU A 140 7.67 -22.11 -4.36
CA GLU A 140 8.56 -23.21 -4.73
C GLU A 140 9.35 -22.86 -5.99
N GLU A 141 8.66 -22.41 -7.05
CA GLU A 141 9.28 -22.00 -8.32
C GLU A 141 10.28 -20.84 -8.12
N TYR A 142 9.88 -19.82 -7.36
CA TYR A 142 10.76 -18.67 -7.04
C TYR A 142 12.02 -19.11 -6.32
N LEU A 143 11.91 -19.94 -5.27
CA LEU A 143 13.05 -20.42 -4.50
C LEU A 143 13.98 -21.30 -5.36
N GLN A 144 13.43 -22.20 -6.17
CA GLN A 144 14.19 -23.04 -7.09
C GLN A 144 14.94 -22.20 -8.14
N ALA A 145 14.27 -21.21 -8.73
CA ALA A 145 14.89 -20.28 -9.68
C ALA A 145 16.06 -19.47 -9.07
N ASN A 146 16.00 -19.21 -7.75
CA ASN A 146 17.07 -18.54 -7.00
C ASN A 146 18.14 -19.52 -6.45
N GLY A 147 18.05 -20.81 -6.80
CA GLY A 147 19.06 -21.82 -6.48
C GLY A 147 18.92 -22.44 -5.08
N PHE A 148 17.74 -22.38 -4.48
CA PHE A 148 17.44 -23.13 -3.25
C PHE A 148 17.19 -24.60 -3.58
N LEU A 149 17.88 -25.48 -2.88
CA LEU A 149 17.72 -26.94 -3.00
C LEU A 149 16.94 -27.55 -1.82
N TRP A 150 16.02 -26.79 -1.28
CA TRP A 150 15.25 -27.18 -0.11
C TRP A 150 14.20 -28.25 -0.47
N PRO A 151 13.99 -29.24 0.44
CA PRO A 151 12.87 -30.17 0.28
C PRO A 151 11.54 -29.42 0.46
N ARG A 152 10.47 -29.94 -0.12
CA ARG A 152 9.12 -29.34 -0.06
C ARG A 152 8.61 -29.05 1.35
N LEU A 153 8.99 -29.88 2.33
CA LEU A 153 8.63 -29.64 3.73
C LEU A 153 9.26 -28.32 4.24
N SER A 154 10.50 -28.05 3.91
CA SER A 154 11.19 -26.80 4.28
C SER A 154 10.55 -25.58 3.58
N ILE A 155 10.14 -25.74 2.32
CA ILE A 155 9.42 -24.69 1.58
C ILE A 155 8.06 -24.43 2.24
N LEU A 156 7.32 -25.46 2.62
CA LEU A 156 6.06 -25.33 3.35
C LEU A 156 6.25 -24.64 4.72
N GLN A 157 7.30 -25.00 5.45
CA GLN A 157 7.60 -24.36 6.72
C GLN A 157 7.86 -22.85 6.55
N ILE A 158 8.73 -22.46 5.63
CA ILE A 158 9.03 -21.04 5.42
C ILE A 158 7.81 -20.28 4.89
N TYR A 159 7.04 -20.88 3.98
CA TYR A 159 5.80 -20.31 3.49
C TYR A 159 4.76 -20.07 4.60
N SER A 160 4.67 -20.98 5.57
CA SER A 160 3.76 -20.84 6.72
C SER A 160 4.16 -19.69 7.65
N MET A 161 5.44 -19.27 7.65
CA MET A 161 5.96 -18.20 8.50
C MET A 161 5.99 -16.84 7.79
N MET A 162 6.34 -16.81 6.51
CA MET A 162 6.58 -15.58 5.74
C MET A 162 5.49 -15.29 4.70
N GLY A 163 4.61 -16.29 4.43
CA GLY A 163 3.74 -16.24 3.27
C GLY A 163 4.53 -16.23 1.96
N GLY A 164 3.86 -15.84 0.88
CA GLY A 164 4.46 -15.73 -0.45
C GLY A 164 4.93 -14.33 -0.80
N VAL A 165 5.30 -13.50 0.17
CA VAL A 165 5.72 -12.12 -0.09
C VAL A 165 7.12 -12.12 -0.71
N PRO A 166 7.30 -11.67 -1.98
CA PRO A 166 8.58 -11.77 -2.69
C PRO A 166 9.73 -11.08 -1.94
N TYR A 167 9.47 -9.96 -1.30
CA TYR A 167 10.46 -9.24 -0.51
C TYR A 167 11.02 -10.11 0.63
N TYR A 168 10.16 -10.77 1.41
CA TYR A 168 10.61 -11.63 2.51
C TYR A 168 11.40 -12.84 1.99
N LEU A 169 10.93 -13.43 0.90
CA LEU A 169 11.61 -14.55 0.27
C LEU A 169 12.99 -14.16 -0.27
N SER A 170 13.17 -12.93 -0.74
CA SER A 170 14.46 -12.42 -1.23
C SER A 170 15.53 -12.26 -0.14
N LEU A 171 15.12 -12.18 1.13
CA LEU A 171 16.02 -12.08 2.28
C LEU A 171 16.59 -13.43 2.72
N LEU A 172 16.09 -14.53 2.18
CA LEU A 172 16.54 -15.87 2.55
C LEU A 172 17.95 -16.15 2.03
N ASP A 173 18.74 -16.84 2.85
CA ASP A 173 20.06 -17.35 2.48
C ASP A 173 19.93 -18.84 2.09
N LYS A 174 20.18 -19.14 0.84
CA LYS A 174 20.10 -20.50 0.28
C LYS A 174 21.14 -21.47 0.84
N THR A 175 22.21 -20.96 1.45
CA THR A 175 23.25 -21.78 2.08
C THR A 175 22.87 -22.27 3.47
N GLN A 176 21.79 -21.73 4.04
CA GLN A 176 21.29 -22.04 5.38
C GLN A 176 19.96 -22.79 5.31
N GLY A 177 19.65 -23.51 6.39
CA GLY A 177 18.34 -24.14 6.59
C GLY A 177 17.27 -23.14 7.01
N VAL A 178 16.01 -23.60 7.08
CA VAL A 178 14.86 -22.79 7.49
C VAL A 178 15.05 -22.16 8.87
N GLU A 179 15.45 -22.95 9.86
CA GLU A 179 15.64 -22.50 11.25
C GLU A 179 16.65 -21.37 11.36
N ALA A 180 17.82 -21.51 10.71
CA ALA A 180 18.85 -20.50 10.73
C ALA A 180 18.43 -19.21 10.01
N ASN A 181 17.67 -19.30 8.92
CA ASN A 181 17.09 -18.14 8.26
C ASN A 181 16.06 -17.42 9.16
N VAL A 182 15.19 -18.17 9.81
CA VAL A 182 14.18 -17.61 10.73
C VAL A 182 14.85 -16.93 11.92
N ASP A 183 15.82 -17.57 12.55
CA ASP A 183 16.57 -16.98 13.67
C ASP A 183 17.27 -15.68 13.26
N ARG A 184 17.93 -15.68 12.10
CA ARG A 184 18.61 -14.51 11.58
C ARG A 184 17.68 -13.36 11.26
N LEU A 185 16.54 -13.63 10.60
CA LEU A 185 15.64 -12.59 10.12
C LEU A 185 14.72 -12.03 11.21
N PHE A 186 14.19 -12.88 12.10
CA PHE A 186 13.17 -12.48 13.07
C PHE A 186 13.69 -12.31 14.49
N PHE A 187 14.69 -13.10 14.92
CA PHE A 187 15.10 -13.16 16.32
C PHE A 187 16.47 -12.55 16.60
N ALA A 188 17.35 -12.43 15.60
CA ALA A 188 18.62 -11.74 15.78
C ALA A 188 18.41 -10.29 16.24
N GLU A 189 19.38 -9.73 16.96
CA GLU A 189 19.31 -8.35 17.48
C GLU A 189 19.07 -7.33 16.37
N ARG A 190 19.65 -7.55 15.18
CA ARG A 190 19.52 -6.72 13.97
C ARG A 190 18.79 -7.45 12.84
N GLY A 191 17.89 -8.37 13.16
CA GLY A 191 17.11 -9.10 12.15
C GLY A 191 16.21 -8.14 11.36
N GLU A 192 16.27 -8.24 10.04
CA GLU A 192 15.55 -7.35 9.10
C GLU A 192 14.04 -7.37 9.33
N LEU A 193 13.49 -8.53 9.70
CA LEU A 193 12.05 -8.72 9.91
C LEU A 193 11.63 -8.65 11.39
N LYS A 194 12.56 -8.36 12.31
CA LYS A 194 12.27 -8.30 13.74
C LYS A 194 11.14 -7.34 14.11
N ARG A 195 11.00 -6.24 13.38
CA ARG A 195 9.97 -5.21 13.61
C ARG A 195 8.90 -5.21 12.51
N GLU A 196 8.91 -6.24 11.66
CA GLU A 196 8.02 -6.25 10.50
C GLU A 196 6.55 -6.37 10.92
N TYR A 197 6.26 -7.09 11.99
CA TYR A 197 4.92 -7.14 12.58
C TYR A 197 4.36 -5.74 12.86
N ASP A 198 5.12 -4.91 13.59
CA ASP A 198 4.68 -3.55 13.93
C ASP A 198 4.54 -2.67 12.70
N ARG A 199 5.49 -2.76 11.77
CA ARG A 199 5.49 -1.99 10.52
C ARG A 199 4.32 -2.36 9.62
N LEU A 200 4.07 -3.65 9.44
CA LEU A 200 2.98 -4.16 8.61
C LEU A 200 1.64 -3.63 9.11
N TYR A 201 1.36 -3.78 10.40
CA TYR A 201 0.09 -3.30 10.97
C TYR A 201 -0.04 -1.78 10.93
N SER A 202 1.06 -1.05 11.14
CA SER A 202 1.06 0.41 11.03
C SER A 202 0.79 0.89 9.60
N SER A 203 1.26 0.16 8.58
CA SER A 203 1.00 0.50 7.18
C SER A 203 -0.42 0.16 6.73
N LEU A 204 -0.99 -0.95 7.23
CA LEU A 204 -2.32 -1.40 6.82
C LEU A 204 -3.47 -0.66 7.53
N PHE A 205 -3.25 -0.23 8.78
CA PHE A 205 -4.33 0.28 9.62
C PHE A 205 -3.96 1.60 10.30
N ARG A 206 -4.79 2.62 10.12
CA ARG A 206 -4.64 3.96 10.74
C ARG A 206 -4.54 3.94 12.28
N ASN A 207 -5.11 2.94 12.96
CA ASN A 207 -5.06 2.72 14.41
C ASN A 207 -4.60 1.29 14.68
N SER A 208 -3.39 0.96 14.25
CA SER A 208 -2.84 -0.41 14.29
C SER A 208 -2.88 -1.05 15.69
N GLU A 209 -2.78 -0.27 16.76
CA GLU A 209 -2.77 -0.76 18.14
C GLU A 209 -3.97 -1.64 18.48
N ILE A 210 -5.19 -1.25 18.07
CA ILE A 210 -6.39 -2.04 18.37
C ILE A 210 -6.40 -3.37 17.61
N TYR A 211 -5.90 -3.38 16.37
CA TYR A 211 -5.78 -4.59 15.53
C TYR A 211 -4.77 -5.55 16.13
N MET A 212 -3.58 -5.07 16.49
CA MET A 212 -2.54 -5.87 17.13
C MET A 212 -3.05 -6.47 18.45
N ARG A 213 -3.71 -5.70 19.31
CA ARG A 213 -4.30 -6.19 20.56
C ARG A 213 -5.36 -7.27 20.34
N VAL A 214 -6.18 -7.18 19.29
CA VAL A 214 -7.15 -8.22 18.94
C VAL A 214 -6.42 -9.50 18.54
N ILE A 215 -5.41 -9.41 17.67
CA ILE A 215 -4.64 -10.58 17.19
C ILE A 215 -3.85 -11.23 18.32
N GLU A 216 -3.15 -10.45 19.14
CA GLU A 216 -2.42 -10.97 20.31
C GLU A 216 -3.34 -11.67 21.30
N THR A 217 -4.55 -11.15 21.48
CA THR A 217 -5.56 -11.77 22.33
C THR A 217 -6.01 -13.12 21.76
N LEU A 218 -6.26 -13.18 20.46
CA LEU A 218 -6.63 -14.42 19.75
C LEU A 218 -5.48 -15.42 19.75
N ALA A 219 -4.24 -15.00 19.54
CA ALA A 219 -3.06 -15.86 19.54
C ALA A 219 -2.83 -16.58 20.88
N LYS A 220 -3.25 -15.99 21.99
CA LYS A 220 -3.18 -16.60 23.32
C LYS A 220 -4.26 -17.64 23.59
N CYS A 221 -5.31 -17.70 22.75
CA CYS A 221 -6.46 -18.58 22.94
C CYS A 221 -6.52 -19.67 21.87
N LYS A 222 -6.10 -20.90 22.22
CA LYS A 222 -6.07 -22.04 21.28
C LYS A 222 -7.43 -22.46 20.72
N GLN A 223 -8.52 -22.16 21.40
CA GLN A 223 -9.88 -22.56 21.02
C GLN A 223 -10.64 -21.46 20.26
N GLY A 224 -9.98 -20.31 20.02
CA GLY A 224 -10.65 -19.13 19.49
C GLY A 224 -11.48 -18.40 20.55
N MET A 225 -12.07 -17.26 20.17
CA MET A 225 -12.89 -16.43 21.06
C MET A 225 -14.11 -15.92 20.33
N THR A 226 -15.22 -15.85 21.04
CA THR A 226 -16.42 -15.14 20.56
C THR A 226 -16.18 -13.63 20.58
N ARG A 227 -16.91 -12.90 19.76
CA ARG A 227 -16.88 -11.43 19.76
C ARG A 227 -17.09 -10.80 21.14
N LYS A 228 -17.96 -11.40 21.95
CA LYS A 228 -18.26 -10.93 23.32
C LYS A 228 -17.04 -11.09 24.23
N GLU A 229 -16.37 -12.22 24.14
CA GLU A 229 -15.16 -12.50 24.91
C GLU A 229 -14.02 -11.56 24.53
N ILE A 230 -13.80 -11.32 23.22
CA ILE A 230 -12.82 -10.33 22.74
C ILE A 230 -13.13 -8.93 23.30
N SER A 231 -14.41 -8.50 23.20
CA SER A 231 -14.85 -7.19 23.71
C SER A 231 -14.58 -7.05 25.19
N THR A 232 -14.89 -8.09 25.98
CA THR A 232 -14.69 -8.12 27.43
C THR A 232 -13.20 -8.09 27.78
N HIS A 233 -12.40 -8.92 27.10
CA HIS A 233 -10.97 -9.05 27.36
C HIS A 233 -10.21 -7.74 27.06
N LEU A 234 -10.56 -7.09 25.97
CA LEU A 234 -9.95 -5.82 25.54
C LEU A 234 -10.56 -4.60 26.22
N LYS A 235 -11.59 -4.77 27.06
CA LYS A 235 -12.36 -3.69 27.70
C LYS A 235 -12.90 -2.67 26.67
N LEU A 236 -13.25 -3.15 25.49
CA LEU A 236 -13.84 -2.31 24.44
C LEU A 236 -15.34 -2.17 24.70
N LYS A 237 -15.86 -0.96 24.60
CA LYS A 237 -17.32 -0.78 24.56
C LYS A 237 -17.86 -1.53 23.35
N SER A 238 -18.88 -2.39 23.55
CA SER A 238 -19.51 -3.14 22.46
C SER A 238 -20.11 -2.15 21.45
N GLY A 239 -19.47 -1.92 20.33
CA GLY A 239 -19.85 -0.93 19.35
C GLY A 239 -19.32 -1.27 17.96
N GLY A 240 -19.62 -0.42 16.99
CA GLY A 240 -19.18 -0.56 15.60
C GLY A 240 -17.67 -0.73 15.40
N THR A 241 -16.86 -0.20 16.33
CA THR A 241 -15.38 -0.28 16.25
C THR A 241 -14.86 -1.71 16.17
N LEU A 242 -15.27 -2.60 17.10
CA LEU A 242 -14.81 -3.99 17.06
C LEU A 242 -15.33 -4.73 15.82
N THR A 243 -16.55 -4.41 15.36
CA THR A 243 -17.09 -4.99 14.13
C THR A 243 -16.27 -4.57 12.92
N LYS A 244 -15.88 -3.29 12.86
CA LYS A 244 -15.02 -2.77 11.81
C LYS A 244 -13.65 -3.46 11.81
N VAL A 245 -13.00 -3.51 12.98
CA VAL A 245 -11.70 -4.16 13.16
C VAL A 245 -11.73 -5.62 12.71
N LEU A 246 -12.71 -6.39 13.19
CA LEU A 246 -12.84 -7.81 12.81
C LEU A 246 -13.12 -8.01 11.32
N ARG A 247 -13.88 -7.12 10.68
CA ARG A 247 -14.13 -7.17 9.24
C ARG A 247 -12.86 -6.87 8.44
N GLU A 248 -12.11 -5.86 8.84
CA GLU A 248 -10.88 -5.46 8.16
C GLU A 248 -9.73 -6.45 8.36
N LEU A 249 -9.76 -7.27 9.42
CA LEU A 249 -8.80 -8.36 9.64
C LEU A 249 -9.12 -9.64 8.85
N ILE A 250 -10.31 -9.77 8.29
CA ILE A 250 -10.74 -10.93 7.49
C ILE A 250 -10.50 -10.69 6.00
N ASN A 251 -10.50 -9.45 5.57
CA ASN A 251 -10.25 -9.04 4.19
C ASN A 251 -8.77 -8.76 3.96
#